data_d9fc2cacf8480a7077f37ff3c1948fdb
#
_entry.id   d9fc2cacf8480a7077f37ff3c1948fdb
#
_cell.length_a   1.000
_cell.length_b   1.000
_cell.length_c   1.000
_cell.angle_alpha   90.00
_cell.angle_beta   90.00
_cell.angle_gamma   90.00
#
_symmetry.space_group_name_H-M   'P 1'
#
loop_
_entity.id
_entity.type
_entity.pdbx_description
1 polymer ?
#
loop_
_entity_poly.entity_id
_entity_poly.type
_entity_poly.pdbx_seq_one_letter_code
_entity_poly.pdbx_strand_id
1 'polypeptide(L)'
;MVYFTTSSFFWKTSDIKSRCKDAEVCFTRRQGGYMKIGDAKVIYRGQISAYQEQKKLLAQRKQELEEKMKHSTEVNEIFAKEAATLELTITALDKKQREYQDYMSKLEMQSIGQANALIAKQQNEAMEEYNQDLMKVMEVARRLMKGAIVPPTDEKKLMEYSMELYQAAKNIGSMVKQREKEEYESLWKEEEERSTPEDPMEAADNKEAFSSGPAIVDVADTMASVEAPDD
;
A
#
# COMPACT_ATOMS: atom_id res chain seq x y z
N MET A 1 59.20 -22.68 2.99
CA MET A 1 58.06 -23.10 3.79
C MET A 1 57.32 -21.83 4.22
N VAL A 2 56.26 -21.45 3.51
CA VAL A 2 55.45 -20.28 3.84
C VAL A 2 54.05 -20.82 4.10
N TYR A 3 53.58 -20.72 5.34
CA TYR A 3 52.27 -21.17 5.76
C TYR A 3 51.22 -20.14 5.31
N PHE A 4 50.34 -20.55 4.39
CA PHE A 4 49.12 -19.85 4.09
C PHE A 4 48.10 -20.11 5.20
N THR A 5 47.85 -19.13 6.02
CA THR A 5 46.71 -19.14 6.95
C THR A 5 45.45 -18.70 6.19
N THR A 6 44.57 -19.67 5.95
CA THR A 6 43.20 -19.41 5.47
C THR A 6 42.41 -18.77 6.59
N SER A 7 42.26 -17.45 6.52
CA SER A 7 41.34 -16.68 7.37
C SER A 7 39.92 -16.93 6.89
N SER A 8 39.23 -17.90 7.50
CA SER A 8 37.81 -18.09 7.34
C SER A 8 37.08 -16.89 7.97
N PHE A 9 36.65 -15.98 7.16
CA PHE A 9 35.74 -14.89 7.57
C PHE A 9 34.36 -15.48 7.89
N PHE A 10 34.19 -15.89 9.14
CA PHE A 10 32.91 -16.34 9.68
C PHE A 10 32.05 -15.12 9.94
N TRP A 11 31.19 -14.75 8.96
CA TRP A 11 30.19 -13.73 9.18
C TRP A 11 29.18 -14.24 10.20
N LYS A 12 29.09 -13.56 11.32
CA LYS A 12 28.08 -13.81 12.34
C LYS A 12 26.69 -13.55 11.76
N THR A 13 25.93 -14.60 11.53
CA THR A 13 24.52 -14.63 11.12
C THR A 13 23.56 -14.08 12.19
N SER A 14 24.07 -13.46 13.25
CA SER A 14 23.27 -13.00 14.40
C SER A 14 22.58 -11.65 14.20
N ASP A 15 23.02 -10.81 13.25
CA ASP A 15 22.46 -9.45 13.11
C ASP A 15 21.25 -9.34 12.17
N ILE A 16 20.99 -10.34 11.35
CA ILE A 16 19.83 -10.34 10.45
C ILE A 16 18.55 -10.79 11.18
N LYS A 17 18.69 -11.60 12.23
CA LYS A 17 17.54 -12.07 13.04
C LYS A 17 16.90 -10.99 13.93
N SER A 18 17.59 -9.89 14.20
CA SER A 18 17.04 -8.83 15.07
C SER A 18 16.13 -7.82 14.37
N ARG A 19 16.05 -7.81 13.04
CA ARG A 19 15.16 -6.94 12.27
C ARG A 19 13.84 -7.57 11.85
N CYS A 20 13.72 -8.90 11.89
CA CYS A 20 12.43 -9.58 11.72
C CYS A 20 11.79 -9.78 13.09
N LYS A 21 11.09 -8.75 13.61
CA LYS A 21 10.38 -8.84 14.91
C LYS A 21 9.16 -9.76 14.86
N ASP A 22 8.73 -10.22 13.69
CA ASP A 22 7.59 -11.12 13.55
C ASP A 22 8.01 -12.44 12.88
N ALA A 23 8.44 -13.38 13.70
CA ALA A 23 8.71 -14.76 13.28
C ALA A 23 7.45 -15.43 12.66
N GLU A 24 6.27 -14.90 12.87
CA GLU A 24 5.01 -15.40 12.29
C GLU A 24 4.91 -15.12 10.79
N VAL A 25 5.45 -14.01 10.29
CA VAL A 25 5.41 -13.67 8.85
C VAL A 25 6.27 -14.65 8.02
N CYS A 26 7.36 -15.18 8.59
CA CYS A 26 8.16 -16.21 7.93
C CYS A 26 7.50 -17.61 7.97
N PHE A 27 6.58 -17.86 8.91
CA PHE A 27 5.95 -19.17 9.09
C PHE A 27 4.74 -19.41 8.16
N THR A 28 3.99 -18.36 7.81
CA THR A 28 2.82 -18.47 6.91
C THR A 28 3.15 -18.91 5.49
N ARG A 29 4.43 -18.88 5.11
CA ARG A 29 4.93 -19.33 3.80
C ARG A 29 4.79 -20.83 3.54
N ARG A 30 4.57 -21.66 4.57
CA ARG A 30 4.45 -23.13 4.42
C ARG A 30 3.04 -23.63 4.11
N GLN A 31 2.01 -22.77 4.13
CA GLN A 31 0.61 -23.19 4.03
C GLN A 31 -0.14 -22.68 2.80
N GLY A 32 0.51 -22.31 1.72
CA GLY A 32 -0.16 -22.00 0.43
C GLY A 32 -1.20 -20.87 0.49
N GLY A 33 -1.22 -20.07 1.56
CA GLY A 33 -2.10 -18.91 1.71
C GLY A 33 -1.57 -17.72 0.93
N TYR A 34 -2.48 -16.95 0.32
CA TYR A 34 -2.12 -15.68 -0.28
C TYR A 34 -1.67 -14.69 0.79
N MET A 35 -0.57 -14.00 0.53
CA MET A 35 -0.03 -12.97 1.41
C MET A 35 -0.81 -11.67 1.20
N LYS A 36 -1.01 -10.88 2.27
CA LYS A 36 -1.56 -9.53 2.15
C LYS A 36 -0.62 -8.63 1.34
N ILE A 37 -1.20 -7.69 0.61
CA ILE A 37 -0.43 -6.75 -0.23
C ILE A 37 0.58 -5.96 0.60
N GLY A 38 0.19 -5.46 1.78
CA GLY A 38 1.06 -4.71 2.68
C GLY A 38 2.28 -5.52 3.11
N ASP A 39 2.08 -6.76 3.56
CA ASP A 39 3.17 -7.66 3.98
C ASP A 39 4.11 -8.00 2.82
N ALA A 40 3.54 -8.27 1.64
CA ALA A 40 4.31 -8.53 0.43
C ALA A 40 5.20 -7.34 0.07
N LYS A 41 4.66 -6.12 0.08
CA LYS A 41 5.43 -4.89 -0.19
C LYS A 41 6.63 -4.73 0.75
N VAL A 42 6.46 -5.00 2.04
CA VAL A 42 7.55 -4.91 3.04
C VAL A 42 8.65 -5.92 2.74
N ILE A 43 8.28 -7.18 2.51
CA ILE A 43 9.23 -8.26 2.25
C ILE A 43 10.03 -8.01 0.97
N TYR A 44 9.34 -7.76 -0.16
CA TYR A 44 10.04 -7.59 -1.43
C TYR A 44 10.86 -6.30 -1.50
N ARG A 45 10.44 -5.24 -0.82
CA ARG A 45 11.25 -4.01 -0.69
C ARG A 45 12.56 -4.30 0.07
N GLY A 46 12.50 -5.07 1.15
CA GLY A 46 13.70 -5.51 1.87
C GLY A 46 14.65 -6.34 1.00
N GLN A 47 14.11 -7.28 0.22
CA GLN A 47 14.91 -8.09 -0.70
C GLN A 47 15.57 -7.23 -1.79
N ILE A 48 14.83 -6.34 -2.43
CA ILE A 48 15.37 -5.43 -3.46
C ILE A 48 16.53 -4.61 -2.90
N SER A 49 16.41 -4.09 -1.66
CA SER A 49 17.49 -3.34 -0.99
C SER A 49 18.73 -4.21 -0.77
N ALA A 50 18.56 -5.43 -0.23
CA ALA A 50 19.66 -6.35 0.03
C ALA A 50 20.43 -6.71 -1.26
N TYR A 51 19.71 -7.01 -2.35
CA TYR A 51 20.31 -7.29 -3.65
C TYR A 51 21.05 -6.07 -4.21
N GLN A 52 20.52 -4.87 -4.01
CA GLN A 52 21.14 -3.62 -4.46
C GLN A 52 22.44 -3.33 -3.72
N GLU A 53 22.47 -3.52 -2.40
CA GLU A 53 23.66 -3.35 -1.58
C GLU A 53 24.77 -4.34 -2.01
N GLN A 54 24.43 -5.60 -2.21
CA GLN A 54 25.39 -6.61 -2.64
C GLN A 54 25.94 -6.34 -4.03
N LYS A 55 25.09 -5.95 -4.99
CA LYS A 55 25.54 -5.54 -6.33
C LYS A 55 26.55 -4.39 -6.26
N LYS A 56 26.31 -3.42 -5.39
CA LYS A 56 27.22 -2.28 -5.20
C LYS A 56 28.60 -2.74 -4.70
N LEU A 57 28.64 -3.65 -3.74
CA LEU A 57 29.89 -4.21 -3.22
C LEU A 57 30.66 -4.99 -4.29
N LEU A 58 29.96 -5.83 -5.07
CA LEU A 58 30.60 -6.58 -6.16
C LEU A 58 31.10 -5.68 -7.29
N ALA A 59 30.37 -4.61 -7.61
CA ALA A 59 30.80 -3.63 -8.60
C ALA A 59 32.07 -2.90 -8.16
N GLN A 60 32.18 -2.52 -6.88
CA GLN A 60 33.40 -1.94 -6.32
C GLN A 60 34.58 -2.93 -6.41
N ARG A 61 34.35 -4.20 -6.04
CA ARG A 61 35.41 -5.22 -6.17
C ARG A 61 35.84 -5.44 -7.62
N LYS A 62 34.91 -5.41 -8.57
CA LYS A 62 35.25 -5.51 -10.01
C LYS A 62 36.13 -4.35 -10.44
N GLN A 63 35.85 -3.12 -10.01
CA GLN A 63 36.67 -1.95 -10.30
C GLN A 63 38.08 -2.08 -9.73
N GLU A 64 38.21 -2.50 -8.46
CA GLU A 64 39.51 -2.76 -7.83
C GLU A 64 40.36 -3.80 -8.59
N LEU A 65 39.70 -4.84 -9.10
CA LEU A 65 40.35 -5.86 -9.92
C LEU A 65 40.82 -5.29 -11.28
N GLU A 66 39.97 -4.53 -11.95
CA GLU A 66 40.32 -3.87 -13.21
C GLU A 66 41.51 -2.90 -13.07
N GLU A 67 41.60 -2.19 -11.95
CA GLU A 67 42.76 -1.35 -11.63
C GLU A 67 44.04 -2.17 -11.43
N LYS A 68 43.96 -3.29 -10.70
CA LYS A 68 45.11 -4.21 -10.50
C LYS A 68 45.56 -4.82 -11.82
N MET A 69 44.65 -5.17 -12.71
CA MET A 69 44.96 -5.70 -14.04
C MET A 69 45.74 -4.66 -14.91
N LYS A 70 45.47 -3.38 -14.76
CA LYS A 70 46.20 -2.29 -15.49
C LYS A 70 47.67 -2.17 -15.05
N HIS A 71 47.96 -2.60 -13.81
CA HIS A 71 49.30 -2.42 -13.23
C HIS A 71 50.16 -3.70 -13.20
N SER A 72 49.60 -4.88 -13.60
CA SER A 72 50.31 -6.16 -13.53
C SER A 72 50.17 -6.93 -14.85
N THR A 73 51.31 -7.28 -15.47
CA THR A 73 51.32 -7.98 -16.78
C THR A 73 51.33 -9.52 -16.63
N GLU A 74 51.77 -10.07 -15.49
CA GLU A 74 52.04 -11.52 -15.33
C GLU A 74 50.88 -12.31 -14.69
N VAL A 75 49.83 -11.66 -14.15
CA VAL A 75 48.74 -12.29 -13.39
C VAL A 75 47.39 -12.08 -14.04
N ASN A 76 47.38 -11.62 -15.31
CA ASN A 76 46.15 -11.23 -16.01
C ASN A 76 45.12 -12.32 -16.20
N GLU A 77 45.53 -13.58 -16.35
CA GLU A 77 44.57 -14.69 -16.58
C GLU A 77 43.71 -15.02 -15.33
N ILE A 78 44.35 -15.03 -14.13
CA ILE A 78 43.62 -15.28 -12.88
C ILE A 78 42.63 -14.14 -12.59
N PHE A 79 43.08 -12.88 -12.75
CA PHE A 79 42.22 -11.72 -12.55
C PHE A 79 41.11 -11.63 -13.59
N ALA A 80 41.36 -12.05 -14.84
CA ALA A 80 40.36 -12.10 -15.88
C ALA A 80 39.24 -13.11 -15.55
N LYS A 81 39.58 -14.29 -15.05
CA LYS A 81 38.60 -15.29 -14.60
C LYS A 81 37.79 -14.78 -13.40
N GLU A 82 38.47 -14.16 -12.40
CA GLU A 82 37.74 -13.56 -11.26
C GLU A 82 36.81 -12.43 -11.70
N ALA A 83 37.23 -11.57 -12.61
CA ALA A 83 36.40 -10.50 -13.17
C ALA A 83 35.17 -11.05 -13.93
N ALA A 84 35.35 -12.09 -14.73
CA ALA A 84 34.29 -12.76 -15.46
C ALA A 84 33.25 -13.39 -14.48
N THR A 85 33.75 -14.07 -13.42
CA THR A 85 32.87 -14.65 -12.40
C THR A 85 32.07 -13.58 -11.67
N LEU A 86 32.71 -12.44 -11.33
CA LEU A 86 32.00 -11.31 -10.72
C LEU A 86 30.92 -10.72 -11.64
N GLU A 87 31.21 -10.63 -12.94
CA GLU A 87 30.22 -10.12 -13.90
C GLU A 87 29.00 -11.05 -14.04
N LEU A 88 29.23 -12.36 -14.12
CA LEU A 88 28.15 -13.34 -14.12
C LEU A 88 27.31 -13.25 -12.83
N THR A 89 27.97 -13.11 -11.69
CA THR A 89 27.30 -12.97 -10.38
C THR A 89 26.46 -11.69 -10.33
N ILE A 90 27.01 -10.55 -10.76
CA ILE A 90 26.27 -9.27 -10.84
C ILE A 90 25.05 -9.40 -11.76
N THR A 91 25.22 -10.09 -12.91
CA THR A 91 24.13 -10.30 -13.86
C THR A 91 23.03 -11.20 -13.26
N ALA A 92 23.39 -12.25 -12.54
CA ALA A 92 22.43 -13.13 -11.85
C ALA A 92 21.64 -12.36 -10.78
N LEU A 93 22.34 -11.56 -9.96
CA LEU A 93 21.70 -10.71 -8.96
C LEU A 93 20.78 -9.66 -9.61
N ASP A 94 21.19 -9.05 -10.72
CA ASP A 94 20.39 -8.08 -11.45
C ASP A 94 19.11 -8.68 -11.99
N LYS A 95 19.20 -9.88 -12.58
CA LYS A 95 18.03 -10.62 -13.06
C LYS A 95 17.03 -10.87 -11.94
N LYS A 96 17.50 -11.36 -10.78
CA LYS A 96 16.64 -11.65 -9.65
C LYS A 96 16.02 -10.40 -9.04
N GLN A 97 16.79 -9.34 -8.93
CA GLN A 97 16.30 -8.04 -8.47
C GLN A 97 15.19 -7.50 -9.38
N ARG A 98 15.32 -7.62 -10.72
CA ARG A 98 14.29 -7.20 -11.67
C ARG A 98 12.99 -8.00 -11.48
N GLU A 99 13.07 -9.31 -11.27
CA GLU A 99 11.89 -10.13 -10.98
C GLU A 99 11.12 -9.61 -9.77
N TYR A 100 11.83 -9.21 -8.70
CA TYR A 100 11.20 -8.63 -7.52
C TYR A 100 10.62 -7.23 -7.78
N GLN A 101 11.30 -6.40 -8.57
CA GLN A 101 10.82 -5.07 -8.94
C GLN A 101 9.55 -5.15 -9.81
N ASP A 102 9.51 -6.06 -10.77
CA ASP A 102 8.35 -6.28 -11.65
C ASP A 102 7.14 -6.75 -10.83
N TYR A 103 7.36 -7.64 -9.87
CA TYR A 103 6.30 -8.09 -8.98
C TYR A 103 5.81 -6.96 -8.07
N MET A 104 6.72 -6.17 -7.49
CA MET A 104 6.40 -4.98 -6.68
C MET A 104 5.57 -3.96 -7.45
N SER A 105 5.94 -3.67 -8.69
CA SER A 105 5.20 -2.75 -9.56
C SER A 105 3.75 -3.21 -9.78
N LYS A 106 3.55 -4.52 -10.00
CA LYS A 106 2.20 -5.10 -10.15
C LYS A 106 1.40 -5.04 -8.85
N LEU A 107 2.04 -5.28 -7.69
CA LEU A 107 1.41 -5.14 -6.37
C LEU A 107 0.98 -3.70 -6.10
N GLU A 108 1.81 -2.73 -6.45
CA GLU A 108 1.50 -1.31 -6.30
C GLU A 108 0.31 -0.91 -7.17
N MET A 109 0.27 -1.36 -8.42
CA MET A 109 -0.88 -1.13 -9.31
C MET A 109 -2.16 -1.77 -8.75
N GLN A 110 -2.09 -2.99 -8.23
CA GLN A 110 -3.23 -3.65 -7.60
C GLN A 110 -3.72 -2.85 -6.38
N SER A 111 -2.81 -2.43 -5.51
CA SER A 111 -3.13 -1.65 -4.31
C SER A 111 -3.82 -0.33 -4.66
N ILE A 112 -3.24 0.42 -5.60
CA ILE A 112 -3.80 1.69 -6.09
C ILE A 112 -5.19 1.47 -6.72
N GLY A 113 -5.35 0.43 -7.51
CA GLY A 113 -6.64 0.10 -8.13
C GLY A 113 -7.73 -0.19 -7.09
N GLN A 114 -7.41 -0.95 -6.05
CA GLN A 114 -8.34 -1.24 -4.95
C GLN A 114 -8.65 -0.01 -4.10
N ALA A 115 -7.65 0.82 -3.80
CA ALA A 115 -7.84 2.07 -3.08
C ALA A 115 -8.75 3.03 -3.87
N ASN A 116 -8.52 3.18 -5.17
CA ASN A 116 -9.35 4.04 -6.03
C ASN A 116 -10.81 3.53 -6.12
N ALA A 117 -11.01 2.22 -6.18
CA ALA A 117 -12.34 1.63 -6.17
C ALA A 117 -13.09 1.92 -4.86
N LEU A 118 -12.40 1.85 -3.72
CA LEU A 118 -12.98 2.18 -2.42
C LEU A 118 -13.28 3.68 -2.30
N ILE A 119 -12.36 4.55 -2.76
CA ILE A 119 -12.60 6.00 -2.81
C ILE A 119 -13.85 6.33 -3.64
N ALA A 120 -13.98 5.75 -4.83
CA ALA A 120 -15.13 5.98 -5.69
C ALA A 120 -16.44 5.52 -5.02
N LYS A 121 -16.41 4.37 -4.32
CA LYS A 121 -17.56 3.88 -3.55
C LYS A 121 -17.95 4.86 -2.44
N GLN A 122 -16.99 5.29 -1.62
CA GLN A 122 -17.22 6.24 -0.53
C GLN A 122 -17.76 7.60 -1.04
N GLN A 123 -17.22 8.09 -2.17
CA GLN A 123 -17.73 9.33 -2.79
C GLN A 123 -19.18 9.19 -3.26
N ASN A 124 -19.54 8.05 -3.85
CA ASN A 124 -20.90 7.79 -4.28
C ASN A 124 -21.86 7.69 -3.09
N GLU A 125 -21.47 6.97 -2.03
CA GLU A 125 -22.25 6.87 -0.79
C GLU A 125 -22.46 8.24 -0.15
N ALA A 126 -21.40 9.05 -0.02
CA ALA A 126 -21.50 10.40 0.52
C ALA A 126 -22.40 11.32 -0.34
N MET A 127 -22.34 11.19 -1.66
CA MET A 127 -23.22 11.94 -2.56
C MET A 127 -24.68 11.51 -2.42
N GLU A 128 -24.93 10.21 -2.27
CA GLU A 128 -26.27 9.69 -2.07
C GLU A 128 -26.86 10.16 -0.73
N GLU A 129 -26.08 10.10 0.35
CA GLU A 129 -26.48 10.65 1.66
C GLU A 129 -26.81 12.15 1.58
N TYR A 130 -25.94 12.92 0.94
CA TYR A 130 -26.19 14.35 0.74
C TYR A 130 -27.50 14.63 -0.01
N ASN A 131 -27.76 13.87 -1.08
CA ASN A 131 -29.00 13.99 -1.83
C ASN A 131 -30.23 13.61 -0.99
N GLN A 132 -30.14 12.55 -0.17
CA GLN A 132 -31.23 12.15 0.73
C GLN A 132 -31.50 13.24 1.77
N ASP A 133 -30.46 13.80 2.38
CA ASP A 133 -30.61 14.90 3.36
C ASP A 133 -31.21 16.17 2.70
N LEU A 134 -30.77 16.49 1.49
CA LEU A 134 -31.35 17.60 0.72
C LEU A 134 -32.85 17.38 0.47
N MET A 135 -33.27 16.17 0.10
CA MET A 135 -34.68 15.86 -0.10
C MET A 135 -35.49 15.99 1.20
N LYS A 136 -34.93 15.54 2.34
CA LYS A 136 -35.55 15.70 3.67
C LYS A 136 -35.72 17.20 4.00
N VAL A 137 -34.68 18.01 3.83
CA VAL A 137 -34.72 19.48 4.06
C VAL A 137 -35.78 20.15 3.20
N MET A 138 -35.85 19.78 1.93
CA MET A 138 -36.89 20.33 1.02
C MET A 138 -38.31 19.92 1.42
N GLU A 139 -38.47 18.68 1.90
CA GLU A 139 -39.75 18.21 2.42
C GLU A 139 -40.15 18.96 3.69
N VAL A 140 -39.21 19.23 4.62
CA VAL A 140 -39.43 20.05 5.81
C VAL A 140 -39.89 21.46 5.41
N ALA A 141 -39.22 22.11 4.46
CA ALA A 141 -39.61 23.43 3.94
C ALA A 141 -41.03 23.40 3.37
N ARG A 142 -41.38 22.37 2.59
CA ARG A 142 -42.73 22.18 2.02
C ARG A 142 -43.80 22.04 3.10
N ARG A 143 -43.53 21.28 4.17
CA ARG A 143 -44.45 21.10 5.31
C ARG A 143 -44.68 22.44 6.03
N LEU A 144 -43.61 23.21 6.31
CA LEU A 144 -43.68 24.53 6.91
C LEU A 144 -44.50 25.50 6.05
N MET A 145 -44.30 25.51 4.71
CA MET A 145 -45.05 26.33 3.78
C MET A 145 -46.56 26.01 3.79
N LYS A 146 -46.92 24.75 4.07
CA LYS A 146 -48.34 24.36 4.24
C LYS A 146 -48.93 24.76 5.60
N GLY A 147 -48.14 25.34 6.49
CA GLY A 147 -48.55 25.70 7.84
C GLY A 147 -48.61 24.56 8.82
N ALA A 148 -47.99 23.40 8.49
CA ALA A 148 -47.90 22.22 9.36
C ALA A 148 -46.99 22.45 10.58
N ILE A 149 -47.18 21.69 11.62
CA ILE A 149 -46.31 21.66 12.79
C ILE A 149 -45.18 20.62 12.50
N VAL A 150 -43.94 21.11 12.49
CA VAL A 150 -42.75 20.31 12.23
C VAL A 150 -41.93 20.20 13.52
N PRO A 151 -41.27 19.08 13.80
CA PRO A 151 -40.39 18.92 14.95
C PRO A 151 -39.27 19.96 14.99
N PRO A 152 -38.88 20.47 16.18
CA PRO A 152 -37.82 21.47 16.30
C PRO A 152 -36.46 21.03 15.75
N THR A 153 -36.20 19.71 15.78
CA THR A 153 -35.00 19.10 15.19
C THR A 153 -34.94 19.31 13.67
N ASP A 154 -36.04 19.13 13.00
CA ASP A 154 -36.17 19.27 11.56
C ASP A 154 -36.13 20.74 11.15
N GLU A 155 -36.77 21.64 11.92
CA GLU A 155 -36.63 23.09 11.73
C GLU A 155 -35.19 23.55 11.86
N LYS A 156 -34.43 23.00 12.84
CA LYS A 156 -33.03 23.31 13.04
C LYS A 156 -32.17 22.86 11.84
N LYS A 157 -32.38 21.65 11.33
CA LYS A 157 -31.70 21.16 10.10
C LYS A 157 -31.97 22.05 8.88
N LEU A 158 -33.20 22.51 8.71
CA LEU A 158 -33.55 23.46 7.63
C LEU A 158 -32.85 24.83 7.83
N MET A 159 -32.76 25.34 9.08
CA MET A 159 -32.07 26.60 9.36
C MET A 159 -30.56 26.47 9.10
N GLU A 160 -29.94 25.32 9.47
CA GLU A 160 -28.53 25.03 9.23
C GLU A 160 -28.23 24.95 7.72
N TYR A 161 -29.14 24.38 6.95
CA TYR A 161 -29.02 24.34 5.48
C TYR A 161 -29.18 25.71 4.84
N SER A 162 -30.25 26.45 5.16
CA SER A 162 -30.51 27.82 4.67
C SER A 162 -31.49 28.54 5.57
N MET A 163 -30.99 29.57 6.26
CA MET A 163 -31.82 30.47 7.07
C MET A 163 -32.86 31.22 6.22
N GLU A 164 -32.49 31.59 4.99
CA GLU A 164 -33.37 32.29 4.06
C GLU A 164 -34.56 31.43 3.65
N LEU A 165 -34.29 30.15 3.31
CA LEU A 165 -35.33 29.18 2.97
C LEU A 165 -36.26 28.92 4.14
N TYR A 166 -35.72 28.82 5.36
CA TYR A 166 -36.51 28.66 6.57
C TYR A 166 -37.44 29.86 6.81
N GLN A 167 -36.92 31.09 6.73
CA GLN A 167 -37.73 32.28 6.92
C GLN A 167 -38.83 32.43 5.83
N ALA A 168 -38.48 32.13 4.59
CA ALA A 168 -39.47 32.15 3.48
C ALA A 168 -40.57 31.11 3.72
N ALA A 169 -40.20 29.88 4.09
CA ALA A 169 -41.15 28.81 4.36
C ALA A 169 -42.09 29.15 5.54
N LYS A 170 -41.55 29.74 6.62
CA LYS A 170 -42.34 30.16 7.80
C LYS A 170 -43.25 31.32 7.50
N ASN A 171 -42.83 32.29 6.70
CA ASN A 171 -43.64 33.39 6.27
C ASN A 171 -44.83 32.93 5.41
N ILE A 172 -44.57 32.05 4.44
CA ILE A 172 -45.64 31.48 3.60
C ILE A 172 -46.62 30.67 4.47
N GLY A 173 -46.10 29.80 5.38
CA GLY A 173 -46.93 29.00 6.28
C GLY A 173 -47.80 29.83 7.23
N SER A 174 -47.33 31.02 7.64
CA SER A 174 -48.12 31.99 8.46
C SER A 174 -49.30 32.63 7.70
N MET A 175 -49.19 32.75 6.38
CA MET A 175 -50.25 33.27 5.50
C MET A 175 -51.34 32.23 5.22
N VAL A 176 -51.02 30.94 5.35
CA VAL A 176 -51.99 29.84 5.18
C VAL A 176 -52.77 29.68 6.48
N LYS A 177 -53.58 30.69 6.84
CA LYS A 177 -54.43 30.63 8.03
C LYS A 177 -55.68 29.81 7.74
N GLN A 178 -56.01 28.88 8.67
CA GLN A 178 -57.33 28.22 8.90
C GLN A 178 -57.50 26.81 8.36
N ARG A 179 -56.47 26.03 8.14
CA ARG A 179 -56.64 24.59 8.07
C ARG A 179 -56.17 23.92 9.36
N GLU A 180 -56.75 22.75 9.72
CA GLU A 180 -56.21 21.91 10.79
C GLU A 180 -54.73 21.69 10.52
N LYS A 181 -53.89 21.97 11.52
CA LYS A 181 -52.43 21.82 11.41
C LYS A 181 -52.06 20.37 11.46
N GLU A 182 -51.50 19.87 10.38
CA GLU A 182 -50.96 18.51 10.37
C GLU A 182 -49.64 18.46 11.21
N GLU A 183 -49.58 17.49 12.11
CA GLU A 183 -48.32 17.21 12.86
C GLU A 183 -47.57 16.10 12.18
N TYR A 184 -46.25 16.25 12.05
CA TYR A 184 -45.39 15.29 11.42
C TYR A 184 -44.31 14.79 12.39
N GLU A 185 -43.93 13.50 12.25
CA GLU A 185 -42.75 12.96 12.92
C GLU A 185 -41.45 13.44 12.25
N SER A 186 -40.34 13.39 13.01
CA SER A 186 -39.04 13.76 12.52
C SER A 186 -38.57 12.85 11.37
N LEU A 187 -38.03 13.44 10.32
CA LEU A 187 -37.43 12.73 9.21
C LEU A 187 -36.01 12.19 9.55
N TRP A 188 -35.43 12.67 10.67
CA TRP A 188 -34.14 12.22 11.16
C TRP A 188 -34.27 11.34 12.42
N LYS A 189 -35.44 10.76 12.71
CA LYS A 189 -35.67 9.93 13.88
C LYS A 189 -34.82 8.65 13.91
N GLU A 190 -34.48 8.12 12.72
CA GLU A 190 -33.69 6.91 12.51
C GLU A 190 -32.26 7.20 12.01
N GLU A 191 -31.73 8.38 12.32
CA GLU A 191 -30.35 8.70 11.95
C GLU A 191 -29.40 7.87 12.82
N GLU A 192 -29.00 6.67 12.31
CA GLU A 192 -27.93 5.86 12.90
C GLU A 192 -26.61 6.63 12.88
N GLU A 193 -25.78 6.44 13.91
CA GLU A 193 -24.44 7.01 13.94
C GLU A 193 -23.70 6.60 12.67
N ARG A 194 -23.37 7.57 11.83
CA ARG A 194 -22.62 7.35 10.58
C ARG A 194 -21.24 6.83 10.94
N SER A 195 -20.89 5.66 10.41
CA SER A 195 -19.56 5.08 10.58
C SER A 195 -18.51 5.97 9.92
N THR A 196 -17.36 6.14 10.60
CA THR A 196 -16.21 6.82 9.99
C THR A 196 -15.73 6.02 8.77
N PRO A 197 -15.47 6.67 7.62
CA PRO A 197 -14.99 5.98 6.43
C PRO A 197 -13.63 5.34 6.70
N GLU A 198 -13.46 4.13 6.18
CA GLU A 198 -12.20 3.37 6.26
C GLU A 198 -11.13 4.03 5.36
N ASP A 199 -9.86 4.02 5.81
CA ASP A 199 -8.74 4.50 4.98
C ASP A 199 -8.58 3.60 3.73
N PRO A 200 -8.69 4.16 2.52
CA PRO A 200 -8.64 3.37 1.29
C PRO A 200 -7.31 2.66 1.04
N MET A 201 -6.19 3.24 1.47
CA MET A 201 -4.88 2.64 1.29
C MET A 201 -4.65 1.50 2.28
N GLU A 202 -5.05 1.68 3.54
CA GLU A 202 -4.98 0.63 4.56
C GLU A 202 -5.89 -0.54 4.19
N ALA A 203 -7.11 -0.26 3.74
CA ALA A 203 -8.04 -1.28 3.26
C ALA A 203 -7.48 -2.06 2.06
N ALA A 204 -6.82 -1.38 1.11
CA ALA A 204 -6.19 -2.02 -0.04
C ALA A 204 -4.99 -2.89 0.36
N ASP A 205 -4.15 -2.42 1.28
CA ASP A 205 -2.98 -3.17 1.76
C ASP A 205 -3.36 -4.41 2.58
N ASN A 206 -4.55 -4.40 3.19
CA ASN A 206 -5.12 -5.57 3.87
C ASN A 206 -5.71 -6.63 2.93
N LYS A 207 -5.86 -6.35 1.62
CA LYS A 207 -6.32 -7.34 0.63
C LYS A 207 -5.22 -8.33 0.26
N GLU A 208 -5.63 -9.47 -0.25
CA GLU A 208 -4.69 -10.49 -0.74
C GLU A 208 -3.98 -10.05 -2.02
N ALA A 209 -2.69 -10.39 -2.13
CA ALA A 209 -1.91 -10.17 -3.33
C ALA A 209 -2.43 -11.07 -4.48
N PHE A 210 -2.32 -10.60 -5.72
CA PHE A 210 -2.80 -11.31 -6.92
C PHE A 210 -2.10 -12.66 -7.16
N SER A 211 -0.91 -12.86 -6.57
CA SER A 211 -0.14 -14.10 -6.64
C SER A 211 0.83 -14.20 -5.46
N SER A 212 1.35 -15.39 -5.20
CA SER A 212 2.35 -15.62 -4.15
C SER A 212 3.70 -14.93 -4.41
N GLY A 213 3.88 -14.38 -5.59
CA GLY A 213 5.11 -13.70 -6.01
C GLY A 213 6.27 -14.63 -6.34
N PRO A 214 7.39 -14.05 -6.80
CA PRO A 214 8.63 -14.80 -7.05
C PRO A 214 9.16 -15.40 -5.74
N ALA A 215 9.79 -16.57 -5.86
CA ALA A 215 10.46 -17.20 -4.71
C ALA A 215 11.51 -16.24 -4.14
N ILE A 216 11.42 -16.00 -2.84
CA ILE A 216 12.42 -15.19 -2.12
C ILE A 216 13.64 -16.07 -1.92
N VAL A 217 14.73 -15.70 -2.56
CA VAL A 217 16.01 -16.40 -2.50
C VAL A 217 16.98 -15.50 -1.75
N ASP A 218 17.80 -16.07 -0.88
CA ASP A 218 18.86 -15.31 -0.23
C ASP A 218 19.88 -14.85 -1.28
N VAL A 219 20.46 -13.68 -1.04
CA VAL A 219 21.49 -13.13 -1.93
C VAL A 219 22.67 -14.08 -2.06
N ALA A 220 23.08 -14.71 -0.94
CA ALA A 220 24.17 -15.68 -0.90
C ALA A 220 23.87 -16.92 -1.77
N ASP A 221 22.63 -17.43 -1.74
CA ASP A 221 22.23 -18.58 -2.56
C ASP A 221 22.22 -18.23 -4.05
N THR A 222 21.79 -17.01 -4.41
CA THR A 222 21.87 -16.55 -5.79
C THR A 222 23.31 -16.42 -6.28
N MET A 223 24.22 -15.97 -5.42
CA MET A 223 25.64 -15.88 -5.76
C MET A 223 26.29 -17.26 -5.89
N ALA A 224 25.92 -18.20 -5.01
CA ALA A 224 26.43 -19.58 -5.04
C ALA A 224 25.94 -20.39 -6.26
N SER A 225 24.84 -20.00 -6.89
CA SER A 225 24.32 -20.65 -8.09
C SER A 225 25.05 -20.30 -9.40
N VAL A 226 26.00 -19.37 -9.33
CA VAL A 226 26.80 -18.97 -10.49
C VAL A 226 28.02 -19.90 -10.59
N GLU A 227 28.04 -20.74 -11.63
CA GLU A 227 29.20 -21.57 -11.95
C GLU A 227 30.32 -20.69 -12.55
N ALA A 228 31.57 -21.01 -12.16
CA ALA A 228 32.72 -20.37 -12.80
C ALA A 228 32.76 -20.76 -14.26
N PRO A 229 33.18 -19.87 -15.18
CA PRO A 229 33.32 -20.23 -16.58
C PRO A 229 34.33 -21.36 -16.72
N ASP A 230 33.89 -22.44 -17.38
CA ASP A 230 34.75 -23.58 -17.72
C ASP A 230 35.89 -23.13 -18.64
N ASP A 231 37.07 -23.77 -18.51
CA ASP A 231 38.29 -23.50 -19.27
C ASP A 231 38.17 -23.84 -20.75
#